data_f328072bd1d085e7c09abdda5d331564
#
_entry.id   f328072bd1d085e7c09abdda5d331564
#
_cell.length_a   1.000
_cell.length_b   1.000
_cell.length_c   1.000
_cell.angle_alpha   90.00
_cell.angle_beta   90.00
_cell.angle_gamma   90.00
#
_symmetry.space_group_name_H-M   'P 1'
#
loop_
_entity.id
_entity.type
_entity.pdbx_description
1 polymer ?
#
loop_
_entity_poly.entity_id
_entity_poly.type
_entity_poly.pdbx_seq_one_letter_code
_entity_poly.pdbx_strand_id
1 'polypeptide(L)'
;MNIAIFTIGCKVNQYESDSLASLFKKKGYSIIDNIEKAHICIVNTCTVTHRADYDSRRLLRQIIKKNPQAICVATGCYAQIAYKKLAQIKGIDYIIGNKEKAELIKLLPYLKKQSFPQILVEKNPTTLDTLVCFPPSDRDTIKRTRAYLKIQDGCDAFCSYCIVPYARGRARSLSPEEVIKHIYYLQNQGFKELVFCGIHLGEYGKDLFPPISFLSLLKLVKDQGLDLRIRLSSMNPAEINYQFIELFENWPNLCPHLHISLQSGSENILQKMGRPYTVDKFKEIVLDLKYRFPYFAIGVDIIVGFPGETERNFLQTYNLIKEMPVSYCHIFSYSDRPGTKSAKMKEKVPLEIIKKRVKALRQLDKNKRAQFFKENMGRTVQVLIEQKVDGFSKGHSENYISVYMEEKTEINQIITVKLIDYFHDGVYGKIHRGK
;
A
#
# COMPACT_ATOMS: atom_id res chain seq x y z
N MET A 1 28.33 12.03 1.00
CA MET A 1 27.27 12.78 1.72
C MET A 1 26.19 11.80 2.15
N ASN A 2 25.73 11.89 3.40
CA ASN A 2 24.75 10.95 3.98
C ASN A 2 23.32 11.46 3.79
N ILE A 3 22.43 10.60 3.28
CA ILE A 3 21.02 10.92 3.06
C ILE A 3 20.16 9.93 3.86
N ALA A 4 19.20 10.46 4.61
CA ALA A 4 18.20 9.67 5.30
C ALA A 4 16.82 9.88 4.62
N ILE A 5 16.15 8.78 4.28
CA ILE A 5 14.81 8.82 3.64
C ILE A 5 13.80 8.14 4.56
N PHE A 6 12.76 8.87 4.90
CA PHE A 6 11.66 8.39 5.74
C PHE A 6 10.37 8.40 4.95
N THR A 7 9.59 7.33 5.09
CA THR A 7 8.35 7.16 4.33
C THR A 7 7.15 7.02 5.26
N ILE A 8 6.12 7.81 4.99
CA ILE A 8 4.80 7.68 5.61
C ILE A 8 3.80 7.36 4.50
N GLY A 9 2.91 6.40 4.73
CA GLY A 9 1.79 6.10 3.84
C GLY A 9 1.84 4.73 3.18
N CYS A 10 1.47 4.68 1.89
CA CYS A 10 1.16 3.46 1.16
C CYS A 10 2.38 2.80 0.48
N LYS A 11 2.14 1.62 -0.13
CA LYS A 11 3.15 0.89 -0.90
C LYS A 11 3.73 1.70 -2.06
N VAL A 12 2.92 2.59 -2.68
CA VAL A 12 3.38 3.49 -3.75
C VAL A 12 4.42 4.48 -3.21
N ASN A 13 4.16 5.14 -2.06
CA ASN A 13 5.14 6.01 -1.42
C ASN A 13 6.43 5.24 -1.07
N GLN A 14 6.27 4.01 -0.58
CA GLN A 14 7.39 3.18 -0.21
C GLN A 14 8.24 2.80 -1.44
N TYR A 15 7.62 2.39 -2.54
CA TYR A 15 8.30 2.15 -3.80
C TYR A 15 9.11 3.37 -4.26
N GLU A 16 8.49 4.54 -4.26
CA GLU A 16 9.14 5.79 -4.68
C GLU A 16 10.36 6.13 -3.82
N SER A 17 10.25 5.93 -2.51
CA SER A 17 11.37 6.17 -1.58
C SER A 17 12.52 5.18 -1.78
N ASP A 18 12.21 3.91 -2.01
CA ASP A 18 13.22 2.89 -2.26
C ASP A 18 13.95 3.15 -3.58
N SER A 19 13.21 3.52 -4.60
CA SER A 19 13.77 3.87 -5.92
C SER A 19 14.69 5.09 -5.81
N LEU A 20 14.27 6.14 -5.08
CA LEU A 20 15.12 7.30 -4.82
C LEU A 20 16.39 6.90 -4.06
N ALA A 21 16.29 6.04 -3.04
CA ALA A 21 17.42 5.54 -2.29
C ALA A 21 18.44 4.82 -3.19
N SER A 22 17.95 3.93 -4.07
CA SER A 22 18.80 3.22 -5.05
C SER A 22 19.47 4.18 -6.02
N LEU A 23 18.71 5.16 -6.53
CA LEU A 23 19.25 6.16 -7.46
C LEU A 23 20.33 7.04 -6.80
N PHE A 24 20.13 7.45 -5.56
CA PHE A 24 21.11 8.23 -4.81
C PHE A 24 22.37 7.39 -4.51
N LYS A 25 22.22 6.12 -4.14
CA LYS A 25 23.36 5.21 -3.95
C LYS A 25 24.17 5.05 -5.22
N LYS A 26 23.54 4.90 -6.39
CA LYS A 26 24.20 4.84 -7.71
C LYS A 26 24.95 6.14 -8.06
N LYS A 27 24.55 7.28 -7.48
CA LYS A 27 25.25 8.56 -7.61
C LYS A 27 26.35 8.79 -6.56
N GLY A 28 26.66 7.77 -5.75
CA GLY A 28 27.73 7.83 -4.74
C GLY A 28 27.32 8.42 -3.38
N TYR A 29 26.03 8.62 -3.14
CA TYR A 29 25.54 9.04 -1.82
C TYR A 29 25.37 7.84 -0.88
N SER A 30 25.64 8.04 0.41
CA SER A 30 25.41 7.01 1.44
C SER A 30 23.99 7.11 1.98
N ILE A 31 23.22 6.02 1.89
CA ILE A 31 21.86 5.95 2.45
C ILE A 31 21.95 5.41 3.88
N ILE A 32 21.42 6.17 4.83
CA ILE A 32 21.49 5.85 6.27
C ILE A 32 20.11 6.02 6.93
N ASP A 33 19.92 5.38 8.09
CA ASP A 33 18.69 5.51 8.89
C ASP A 33 18.83 6.48 10.08
N ASN A 34 20.03 7.03 10.31
CA ASN A 34 20.32 7.86 11.46
C ASN A 34 20.12 9.34 11.14
N ILE A 35 19.15 9.97 11.78
CA ILE A 35 18.84 11.40 11.61
C ILE A 35 20.03 12.28 11.95
N GLU A 36 20.74 11.98 13.05
CA GLU A 36 21.81 12.84 13.59
C GLU A 36 23.04 12.88 12.69
N LYS A 37 23.28 11.80 11.93
CA LYS A 37 24.42 11.66 11.00
C LYS A 37 24.08 12.04 9.57
N ALA A 38 22.81 12.37 9.29
CA ALA A 38 22.35 12.72 7.94
C ALA A 38 22.72 14.17 7.60
N HIS A 39 23.20 14.40 6.37
CA HIS A 39 23.36 15.73 5.80
C HIS A 39 22.06 16.23 5.17
N ILE A 40 21.27 15.29 4.61
CA ILE A 40 19.96 15.55 4.04
C ILE A 40 18.95 14.53 4.60
N CYS A 41 17.82 15.03 5.09
CA CYS A 41 16.68 14.22 5.50
C CYS A 41 15.50 14.46 4.55
N ILE A 42 15.04 13.42 3.88
CA ILE A 42 13.89 13.46 2.97
C ILE A 42 12.72 12.72 3.62
N VAL A 43 11.56 13.38 3.73
CA VAL A 43 10.33 12.77 4.22
C VAL A 43 9.31 12.65 3.09
N ASN A 44 9.04 11.42 2.66
CA ASN A 44 7.96 11.13 1.71
C ASN A 44 6.65 11.01 2.47
N THR A 45 5.82 12.04 2.38
CA THR A 45 4.66 12.30 3.24
C THR A 45 3.37 11.74 2.67
N CYS A 46 2.38 11.47 3.55
CA CYS A 46 1.05 10.99 3.21
C CYS A 46 -0.03 11.95 3.73
N THR A 47 -1.20 11.98 3.04
CA THR A 47 -2.35 12.83 3.40
C THR A 47 -3.71 12.13 3.25
N VAL A 48 -3.75 10.80 3.18
CA VAL A 48 -5.04 10.09 3.03
C VAL A 48 -5.91 10.16 4.30
N THR A 49 -5.31 10.44 5.47
CA THR A 49 -6.02 10.61 6.74
C THR A 49 -5.42 11.76 7.56
N HIS A 50 -6.18 12.30 8.53
CA HIS A 50 -5.65 13.27 9.50
C HIS A 50 -4.47 12.72 10.31
N ARG A 51 -4.49 11.41 10.59
CA ARG A 51 -3.39 10.75 11.29
C ARG A 51 -2.12 10.77 10.45
N ALA A 52 -2.22 10.50 9.15
CA ALA A 52 -1.07 10.58 8.24
C ALA A 52 -0.50 12.01 8.14
N ASP A 53 -1.36 13.03 8.10
CA ASP A 53 -0.93 14.44 8.16
C ASP A 53 -0.18 14.75 9.47
N TYR A 54 -0.74 14.29 10.60
CA TYR A 54 -0.12 14.48 11.91
C TYR A 54 1.25 13.80 11.98
N ASP A 55 1.34 12.54 11.59
CA ASP A 55 2.57 11.76 11.63
C ASP A 55 3.65 12.36 10.69
N SER A 56 3.24 12.88 9.51
CA SER A 56 4.13 13.60 8.60
C SER A 56 4.72 14.86 9.26
N ARG A 57 3.88 15.70 9.86
CA ARG A 57 4.37 16.91 10.57
C ARG A 57 5.20 16.57 11.81
N ARG A 58 4.81 15.55 12.55
CA ARG A 58 5.56 15.09 13.75
C ARG A 58 6.95 14.65 13.36
N LEU A 59 7.10 13.84 12.32
CA LEU A 59 8.40 13.35 11.86
C LEU A 59 9.29 14.50 11.36
N LEU A 60 8.75 15.42 10.56
CA LEU A 60 9.49 16.61 10.10
C LEU A 60 10.02 17.44 11.29
N ARG A 61 9.18 17.74 12.28
CA ARG A 61 9.61 18.46 13.50
C ARG A 61 10.65 17.69 14.31
N GLN A 62 10.52 16.35 14.39
CA GLN A 62 11.49 15.50 15.07
C GLN A 62 12.87 15.56 14.39
N ILE A 63 12.92 15.51 13.06
CA ILE A 63 14.13 15.63 12.26
C ILE A 63 14.80 16.98 12.52
N ILE A 64 14.05 18.07 12.40
CA ILE A 64 14.55 19.44 12.60
C ILE A 64 15.10 19.64 14.02
N LYS A 65 14.42 19.06 15.03
CA LYS A 65 14.86 19.12 16.43
C LYS A 65 16.14 18.33 16.68
N LYS A 66 16.26 17.10 16.10
CA LYS A 66 17.38 16.20 16.32
C LYS A 66 18.62 16.62 15.53
N ASN A 67 18.44 17.15 14.34
CA ASN A 67 19.52 17.59 13.47
C ASN A 67 19.17 18.89 12.74
N PRO A 68 19.30 20.05 13.41
CA PRO A 68 18.97 21.34 12.79
C PRO A 68 19.88 21.72 11.63
N GLN A 69 21.06 21.11 11.52
CA GLN A 69 22.01 21.37 10.43
C GLN A 69 21.68 20.58 9.16
N ALA A 70 20.94 19.46 9.27
CA ALA A 70 20.53 18.70 8.09
C ALA A 70 19.58 19.51 7.21
N ILE A 71 19.73 19.36 5.91
CA ILE A 71 18.76 19.88 4.94
C ILE A 71 17.50 19.03 5.03
N CYS A 72 16.38 19.66 5.38
CA CYS A 72 15.09 18.99 5.55
C CYS A 72 14.22 19.17 4.31
N VAL A 73 13.90 18.05 3.64
CA VAL A 73 13.07 18.01 2.42
C VAL A 73 11.77 17.29 2.72
N ALA A 74 10.63 17.93 2.48
CA ALA A 74 9.31 17.32 2.50
C ALA A 74 8.83 17.06 1.08
N THR A 75 8.43 15.81 0.78
CA THR A 75 7.82 15.45 -0.52
C THR A 75 6.61 14.54 -0.33
N GLY A 76 5.94 14.12 -1.41
CA GLY A 76 4.80 13.21 -1.34
C GLY A 76 3.44 13.89 -1.27
N CYS A 77 2.39 13.10 -0.97
CA CYS A 77 1.00 13.58 -1.10
C CYS A 77 0.64 14.73 -0.16
N TYR A 78 1.19 14.75 1.06
CA TYR A 78 0.92 15.87 1.97
C TYR A 78 1.68 17.13 1.54
N ALA A 79 2.91 17.00 1.07
CA ALA A 79 3.67 18.10 0.49
C ALA A 79 2.95 18.68 -0.73
N GLN A 80 2.34 17.84 -1.57
CA GLN A 80 1.55 18.25 -2.74
C GLN A 80 0.33 19.09 -2.35
N ILE A 81 -0.47 18.61 -1.37
CA ILE A 81 -1.78 19.22 -1.04
C ILE A 81 -1.67 20.36 -0.03
N ALA A 82 -0.74 20.26 0.91
CA ALA A 82 -0.67 21.15 2.07
C ALA A 82 0.67 21.90 2.18
N TYR A 83 1.32 22.17 1.05
CA TYR A 83 2.62 22.87 1.01
C TYR A 83 2.61 24.19 1.80
N LYS A 84 1.52 24.97 1.75
CA LYS A 84 1.37 26.22 2.53
C LYS A 84 1.42 25.98 4.05
N LYS A 85 0.83 24.87 4.53
CA LYS A 85 0.87 24.49 5.96
C LYS A 85 2.25 23.97 6.34
N LEU A 86 2.92 23.24 5.47
CA LEU A 86 4.28 22.77 5.70
C LEU A 86 5.28 23.93 5.71
N ALA A 87 5.09 24.95 4.87
CA ALA A 87 5.93 26.14 4.82
C ALA A 87 5.94 26.95 6.14
N GLN A 88 4.92 26.77 7.00
CA GLN A 88 4.87 27.38 8.32
C GLN A 88 5.74 26.67 9.38
N ILE A 89 6.27 25.46 9.05
CA ILE A 89 7.16 24.73 9.96
C ILE A 89 8.60 25.23 9.74
N LYS A 90 9.11 26.01 10.67
CA LYS A 90 10.50 26.51 10.65
C LYS A 90 11.47 25.37 10.58
N GLY A 91 12.47 25.47 9.69
CA GLY A 91 13.52 24.46 9.50
C GLY A 91 13.26 23.44 8.38
N ILE A 92 12.12 23.49 7.71
CA ILE A 92 11.97 22.82 6.41
C ILE A 92 12.67 23.68 5.35
N ASP A 93 13.57 23.09 4.56
CA ASP A 93 14.33 23.81 3.53
C ASP A 93 13.66 23.69 2.14
N TYR A 94 13.07 22.53 1.84
CA TYR A 94 12.43 22.28 0.53
C TYR A 94 11.09 21.55 0.70
N ILE A 95 10.11 21.97 -0.08
CA ILE A 95 8.81 21.31 -0.22
C ILE A 95 8.62 20.97 -1.69
N ILE A 96 8.60 19.67 -2.00
CA ILE A 96 8.67 19.15 -3.36
C ILE A 96 7.42 18.30 -3.65
N GLY A 97 6.70 18.61 -4.70
CA GLY A 97 5.50 17.91 -5.12
C GLY A 97 5.75 16.50 -5.63
N ASN A 98 4.68 15.79 -5.98
CA ASN A 98 4.77 14.43 -6.49
C ASN A 98 5.38 14.36 -7.89
N LYS A 99 5.14 15.35 -8.74
CA LYS A 99 5.74 15.47 -10.07
C LYS A 99 7.24 15.74 -9.97
N GLU A 100 7.59 16.73 -9.17
CA GLU A 100 8.95 17.24 -9.02
C GLU A 100 9.84 16.29 -8.21
N LYS A 101 9.27 15.28 -7.57
CA LYS A 101 10.01 14.27 -6.79
C LYS A 101 11.12 13.58 -7.62
N ALA A 102 10.88 13.34 -8.91
CA ALA A 102 11.89 12.75 -9.80
C ALA A 102 13.11 13.66 -10.01
N GLU A 103 12.92 14.98 -9.92
CA GLU A 103 13.99 15.94 -10.07
C GLU A 103 14.94 16.01 -8.86
N LEU A 104 14.56 15.39 -7.72
CA LEU A 104 15.41 15.35 -6.53
C LEU A 104 16.84 14.88 -6.83
N ILE A 105 17.02 13.94 -7.76
CA ILE A 105 18.35 13.43 -8.14
C ILE A 105 19.21 14.55 -8.74
N LYS A 106 18.61 15.41 -9.57
CA LYS A 106 19.31 16.54 -10.20
C LYS A 106 19.51 17.68 -9.21
N LEU A 107 18.58 17.85 -8.28
CA LEU A 107 18.60 18.94 -7.29
C LEU A 107 19.60 18.69 -6.15
N LEU A 108 19.88 17.42 -5.80
CA LEU A 108 20.71 17.07 -4.64
C LEU A 108 22.03 17.85 -4.52
N PRO A 109 22.85 18.01 -5.60
CA PRO A 109 24.12 18.74 -5.51
C PRO A 109 23.97 20.22 -5.15
N TYR A 110 22.79 20.78 -5.38
CA TYR A 110 22.49 22.22 -5.24
C TYR A 110 21.68 22.53 -3.98
N LEU A 111 21.24 21.47 -3.25
CA LEU A 111 20.50 21.66 -2.00
C LEU A 111 21.41 22.30 -0.94
N LYS A 112 20.88 23.33 -0.30
CA LYS A 112 21.53 24.03 0.82
C LYS A 112 20.51 24.42 1.86
N LYS A 113 20.96 24.72 3.06
CA LYS A 113 20.13 25.23 4.14
C LYS A 113 19.46 26.52 3.71
N GLN A 114 18.18 26.67 4.06
CA GLN A 114 17.35 27.80 3.64
C GLN A 114 16.80 28.55 4.88
N SER A 115 16.69 29.87 4.78
CA SER A 115 15.99 30.70 5.80
C SER A 115 14.48 30.52 5.69
N PHE A 116 13.96 30.29 4.47
CA PHE A 116 12.57 30.01 4.15
C PHE A 116 12.49 28.84 3.16
N PRO A 117 11.46 27.98 3.25
CA PRO A 117 11.38 26.80 2.41
C PRO A 117 11.21 27.18 0.93
N GLN A 118 12.01 26.60 0.07
CA GLN A 118 11.78 26.62 -1.37
C GLN A 118 10.63 25.65 -1.72
N ILE A 119 9.64 26.14 -2.44
CA ILE A 119 8.44 25.37 -2.80
C ILE A 119 8.46 25.04 -4.29
N LEU A 120 8.60 23.76 -4.60
CA LEU A 120 8.58 23.18 -5.94
C LEU A 120 7.38 22.22 -6.01
N VAL A 121 6.20 22.77 -6.28
CA VAL A 121 4.94 22.03 -6.27
C VAL A 121 4.06 22.47 -7.44
N GLU A 122 3.81 21.55 -8.38
CA GLU A 122 2.83 21.75 -9.44
C GLU A 122 1.43 21.95 -8.83
N LYS A 123 0.82 23.09 -9.09
CA LYS A 123 -0.46 23.47 -8.48
C LYS A 123 -1.65 22.66 -9.02
N ASN A 124 -1.54 22.15 -10.24
CA ASN A 124 -2.60 21.36 -10.87
C ASN A 124 -2.09 19.98 -11.27
N PRO A 125 -2.02 19.00 -10.36
CA PRO A 125 -1.54 17.65 -10.67
C PRO A 125 -2.44 16.88 -11.64
N THR A 126 -3.67 17.34 -11.92
CA THR A 126 -4.58 16.69 -12.88
C THR A 126 -4.15 16.87 -14.35
N THR A 127 -3.22 17.79 -14.62
CA THR A 127 -2.65 18.01 -15.96
C THR A 127 -1.41 17.15 -16.26
N LEU A 128 -1.09 16.20 -15.40
CA LEU A 128 0.04 15.30 -15.60
C LEU A 128 -0.32 14.20 -16.60
N ASP A 129 0.31 14.21 -17.76
CA ASP A 129 0.01 13.29 -18.86
C ASP A 129 0.91 12.04 -18.85
N THR A 130 2.04 12.09 -18.16
CA THR A 130 2.99 10.95 -18.11
C THR A 130 3.22 10.46 -16.67
N LEU A 131 3.39 9.14 -16.54
CA LEU A 131 3.80 8.54 -15.27
C LEU A 131 5.23 8.98 -14.93
N VAL A 132 5.42 9.53 -13.74
CA VAL A 132 6.77 9.68 -13.18
C VAL A 132 7.29 8.27 -12.89
N CYS A 133 8.08 7.75 -13.84
CA CYS A 133 8.66 6.44 -13.73
C CYS A 133 9.91 6.50 -12.85
N PHE A 134 9.87 5.77 -11.75
CA PHE A 134 11.05 5.48 -10.96
C PHE A 134 11.51 4.06 -11.31
N PRO A 135 12.81 3.82 -11.55
CA PRO A 135 13.31 2.48 -11.75
C PRO A 135 13.12 1.65 -10.47
N PRO A 136 13.00 0.32 -10.57
CA PRO A 136 12.92 -0.54 -9.41
C PRO A 136 14.21 -0.46 -8.59
N SER A 137 14.07 -0.70 -7.29
CA SER A 137 15.18 -0.60 -6.33
C SER A 137 16.09 -1.80 -6.37
N ASP A 138 17.39 -1.59 -6.15
CA ASP A 138 18.35 -2.67 -5.94
C ASP A 138 18.09 -3.38 -4.61
N ARG A 139 18.30 -4.69 -4.58
CA ARG A 139 18.09 -5.53 -3.39
C ARG A 139 18.88 -5.03 -2.18
N ASP A 140 20.14 -4.64 -2.39
CA ASP A 140 21.07 -4.19 -1.33
C ASP A 140 20.73 -2.82 -0.75
N THR A 141 19.81 -2.10 -1.37
CA THR A 141 19.44 -0.76 -0.91
C THR A 141 18.23 -0.80 0.02
N ILE A 142 17.36 -1.81 -0.12
CA ILE A 142 16.12 -1.91 0.65
C ILE A 142 16.20 -3.02 1.69
N LYS A 143 15.57 -2.77 2.85
CA LYS A 143 15.54 -3.75 3.96
C LYS A 143 14.45 -4.81 3.79
N ARG A 144 13.47 -4.58 2.93
CA ARG A 144 12.36 -5.50 2.71
C ARG A 144 12.76 -6.65 1.80
N THR A 145 12.21 -7.83 2.07
CA THR A 145 12.37 -9.01 1.24
C THR A 145 11.45 -9.04 0.03
N ARG A 146 10.25 -8.42 0.13
CA ARG A 146 9.32 -8.29 -0.97
C ARG A 146 9.61 -7.03 -1.79
N ALA A 147 9.78 -7.20 -3.11
CA ALA A 147 9.88 -6.07 -4.01
C ALA A 147 8.50 -5.42 -4.23
N TYR A 148 8.43 -4.10 -4.20
CA TYR A 148 7.27 -3.39 -4.71
C TYR A 148 7.56 -2.93 -6.13
N LEU A 149 6.55 -2.99 -6.99
CA LEU A 149 6.63 -2.44 -8.35
C LEU A 149 5.39 -1.58 -8.61
N LYS A 150 5.61 -0.28 -8.72
CA LYS A 150 4.55 0.66 -9.09
C LYS A 150 4.33 0.61 -10.60
N ILE A 151 3.20 0.08 -11.02
CA ILE A 151 2.81 -0.05 -12.43
C ILE A 151 1.75 0.99 -12.83
N GLN A 152 1.12 1.67 -11.85
CA GLN A 152 0.05 2.62 -12.06
C GLN A 152 0.10 3.71 -10.99
N ASP A 153 -0.25 4.96 -11.33
CA ASP A 153 -0.34 6.09 -10.41
C ASP A 153 -1.52 7.01 -10.78
N GLY A 154 -2.00 7.79 -9.81
CA GLY A 154 -3.19 8.62 -10.00
C GLY A 154 -4.49 7.80 -10.05
N CYS A 155 -5.66 8.47 -10.18
CA CYS A 155 -6.95 7.80 -10.18
C CYS A 155 -8.04 8.71 -10.76
N ASP A 156 -8.90 8.16 -11.61
CA ASP A 156 -10.03 8.87 -12.24
C ASP A 156 -11.39 8.58 -11.59
N ALA A 157 -11.42 7.79 -10.52
CA ALA A 157 -12.67 7.44 -9.84
C ALA A 157 -13.29 8.61 -9.07
N PHE A 158 -12.50 9.59 -8.59
CA PHE A 158 -12.96 10.76 -7.84
C PHE A 158 -14.01 10.44 -6.77
N CYS A 159 -13.83 9.32 -6.03
CA CYS A 159 -14.69 8.97 -4.90
C CYS A 159 -14.87 10.16 -3.98
N SER A 160 -16.07 10.37 -3.44
CA SER A 160 -16.46 11.60 -2.76
C SER A 160 -15.59 11.99 -1.55
N TYR A 161 -14.90 11.03 -0.95
CA TYR A 161 -14.03 11.21 0.22
C TYR A 161 -12.54 11.27 -0.12
N CYS A 162 -12.16 10.94 -1.37
CA CYS A 162 -10.76 10.63 -1.69
C CYS A 162 -9.99 11.87 -2.15
N ILE A 163 -8.85 12.13 -1.49
CA ILE A 163 -7.93 13.22 -1.83
C ILE A 163 -6.91 12.83 -2.89
N VAL A 164 -6.79 11.53 -3.21
CA VAL A 164 -5.71 11.01 -4.05
C VAL A 164 -5.70 11.60 -5.46
N PRO A 165 -6.82 11.75 -6.19
CA PRO A 165 -6.81 12.41 -7.51
C PRO A 165 -6.23 13.83 -7.47
N TYR A 166 -6.46 14.56 -6.38
CA TYR A 166 -5.95 15.92 -6.19
C TYR A 166 -4.46 15.95 -5.80
N ALA A 167 -3.95 14.87 -5.22
CA ALA A 167 -2.56 14.76 -4.81
C ALA A 167 -1.66 14.12 -5.87
N ARG A 168 -2.21 13.19 -6.68
CA ARG A 168 -1.45 12.40 -7.64
C ARG A 168 -1.87 12.58 -9.10
N GLY A 169 -3.00 13.26 -9.33
CA GLY A 169 -3.53 13.49 -10.68
C GLY A 169 -4.32 12.32 -11.24
N ARG A 170 -4.50 12.35 -12.57
CA ARG A 170 -5.22 11.34 -13.36
C ARG A 170 -4.52 9.99 -13.35
N ALA A 171 -5.25 8.93 -13.72
CA ALA A 171 -4.69 7.60 -13.88
C ALA A 171 -3.63 7.58 -14.98
N ARG A 172 -2.49 6.96 -14.70
CA ARG A 172 -1.36 6.80 -15.63
C ARG A 172 -0.68 5.48 -15.35
N SER A 173 -0.28 4.81 -16.42
CA SER A 173 0.21 3.43 -16.37
C SER A 173 1.61 3.31 -16.97
N LEU A 174 2.37 2.36 -16.46
CA LEU A 174 3.63 1.94 -17.07
C LEU A 174 3.31 1.00 -18.25
N SER A 175 4.04 1.08 -19.34
CA SER A 175 3.80 0.18 -20.48
C SER A 175 4.06 -1.28 -20.11
N PRO A 176 3.40 -2.26 -20.73
CA PRO A 176 3.63 -3.68 -20.46
C PRO A 176 5.10 -4.09 -20.60
N GLU A 177 5.79 -3.55 -21.61
CA GLU A 177 7.20 -3.85 -21.88
C GLU A 177 8.08 -3.38 -20.72
N GLU A 178 7.86 -2.15 -20.22
CA GLU A 178 8.60 -1.63 -19.07
C GLU A 178 8.24 -2.40 -17.78
N VAL A 179 6.99 -2.84 -17.61
CA VAL A 179 6.60 -3.70 -16.48
C VAL A 179 7.38 -5.00 -16.50
N ILE A 180 7.41 -5.71 -17.64
CA ILE A 180 8.12 -6.98 -17.82
C ILE A 180 9.63 -6.79 -17.60
N LYS A 181 10.22 -5.76 -18.19
CA LYS A 181 11.63 -5.41 -17.99
C LYS A 181 11.97 -5.18 -16.52
N HIS A 182 11.12 -4.46 -15.78
CA HIS A 182 11.30 -4.23 -14.35
C HIS A 182 11.14 -5.51 -13.53
N ILE A 183 10.26 -6.43 -13.93
CA ILE A 183 10.11 -7.74 -13.26
C ILE A 183 11.39 -8.56 -13.42
N TYR A 184 11.93 -8.69 -14.63
CA TYR A 184 13.19 -9.38 -14.87
C TYR A 184 14.34 -8.77 -14.09
N TYR A 185 14.40 -7.43 -14.03
CA TYR A 185 15.41 -6.75 -13.22
C TYR A 185 15.31 -7.17 -11.74
N LEU A 186 14.10 -7.14 -11.15
CA LEU A 186 13.88 -7.52 -9.76
C LEU A 186 14.16 -9.01 -9.50
N GLN A 187 13.80 -9.90 -10.42
CA GLN A 187 14.15 -11.32 -10.34
C GLN A 187 15.67 -11.52 -10.34
N ASN A 188 16.40 -10.84 -11.21
CA ASN A 188 17.86 -10.90 -11.28
C ASN A 188 18.55 -10.28 -10.05
N GLN A 189 17.87 -9.37 -9.33
CA GLN A 189 18.29 -8.89 -8.02
C GLN A 189 18.05 -9.92 -6.89
N GLY A 190 17.51 -11.10 -7.19
CA GLY A 190 17.28 -12.19 -6.24
C GLY A 190 16.04 -12.06 -5.37
N PHE A 191 15.10 -11.14 -5.67
CA PHE A 191 13.81 -11.10 -4.97
C PHE A 191 13.02 -12.39 -5.25
N LYS A 192 12.29 -12.86 -4.24
CA LYS A 192 11.45 -14.06 -4.32
C LYS A 192 9.94 -13.75 -4.37
N GLU A 193 9.56 -12.53 -4.02
CA GLU A 193 8.17 -12.08 -4.12
C GLU A 193 8.11 -10.64 -4.64
N LEU A 194 7.23 -10.41 -5.62
CA LEU A 194 6.89 -9.12 -6.19
C LEU A 194 5.46 -8.73 -5.82
N VAL A 195 5.27 -7.49 -5.37
CA VAL A 195 3.94 -6.92 -5.10
C VAL A 195 3.65 -5.85 -6.12
N PHE A 196 2.67 -6.06 -7.00
CA PHE A 196 2.18 -5.00 -7.86
C PHE A 196 1.49 -3.92 -7.04
N CYS A 197 1.93 -2.69 -7.23
CA CYS A 197 1.41 -1.52 -6.55
C CYS A 197 0.84 -0.51 -7.55
N GLY A 198 -0.28 0.07 -7.20
CA GLY A 198 -0.92 1.17 -7.89
C GLY A 198 -1.83 1.91 -6.94
N ILE A 199 -2.28 3.07 -7.36
CA ILE A 199 -3.35 3.80 -6.67
C ILE A 199 -4.69 3.14 -6.96
N HIS A 200 -4.87 2.69 -8.19
CA HIS A 200 -6.08 2.00 -8.66
C HIS A 200 -5.70 1.00 -9.77
N LEU A 201 -5.27 -0.21 -9.37
CA LEU A 201 -4.75 -1.21 -10.32
C LEU A 201 -5.73 -1.57 -11.44
N GLY A 202 -7.03 -1.58 -11.18
CA GLY A 202 -8.04 -1.86 -12.20
C GLY A 202 -8.19 -0.77 -13.27
N GLU A 203 -7.62 0.41 -13.06
CA GLU A 203 -7.52 1.45 -14.09
C GLU A 203 -6.25 1.35 -14.93
N TYR A 204 -5.38 0.37 -14.63
CA TYR A 204 -4.16 0.17 -15.40
C TYR A 204 -4.45 0.02 -16.90
N GLY A 205 -3.67 0.76 -17.68
CA GLY A 205 -3.59 0.66 -19.14
C GLY A 205 -4.72 1.34 -19.91
N LYS A 206 -5.71 1.96 -19.22
CA LYS A 206 -6.75 2.74 -19.89
C LYS A 206 -6.21 3.99 -20.61
N ASP A 207 -5.09 4.51 -20.13
CA ASP A 207 -4.36 5.68 -20.63
C ASP A 207 -3.32 5.33 -21.70
N LEU A 208 -3.04 4.05 -21.90
CA LEU A 208 -2.08 3.59 -22.91
C LEU A 208 -2.72 3.51 -24.30
N PHE A 209 -1.89 3.55 -25.34
CA PHE A 209 -2.33 3.38 -26.71
C PHE A 209 -1.51 2.29 -27.42
N PRO A 210 -2.14 1.19 -27.91
CA PRO A 210 -3.54 0.83 -27.66
C PRO A 210 -3.81 0.55 -26.18
N PRO A 211 -5.06 0.76 -25.69
CA PRO A 211 -5.41 0.50 -24.31
C PRO A 211 -5.30 -0.99 -23.98
N ILE A 212 -4.85 -1.29 -22.78
CA ILE A 212 -4.72 -2.66 -22.27
C ILE A 212 -5.33 -2.77 -20.87
N SER A 213 -5.99 -3.89 -20.55
CA SER A 213 -6.53 -4.11 -19.21
C SER A 213 -5.46 -4.65 -18.23
N PHE A 214 -5.69 -4.45 -16.93
CA PHE A 214 -4.85 -5.07 -15.90
C PHE A 214 -4.86 -6.60 -15.99
N LEU A 215 -6.00 -7.20 -16.30
CA LEU A 215 -6.12 -8.65 -16.55
C LEU A 215 -5.23 -9.10 -17.72
N SER A 216 -5.20 -8.34 -18.81
CA SER A 216 -4.35 -8.65 -19.97
C SER A 216 -2.86 -8.52 -19.60
N LEU A 217 -2.47 -7.51 -18.82
CA LEU A 217 -1.11 -7.42 -18.29
C LEU A 217 -0.75 -8.65 -17.46
N LEU A 218 -1.63 -9.10 -16.55
CA LEU A 218 -1.37 -10.28 -15.72
C LEU A 218 -1.18 -11.53 -16.57
N LYS A 219 -1.95 -11.71 -17.64
CA LYS A 219 -1.75 -12.81 -18.60
C LYS A 219 -0.39 -12.74 -19.28
N LEU A 220 0.00 -11.56 -19.77
CA LEU A 220 1.34 -11.35 -20.35
C LEU A 220 2.47 -11.66 -19.36
N VAL A 221 2.33 -11.27 -18.09
CA VAL A 221 3.30 -11.56 -17.03
C VAL A 221 3.35 -13.06 -16.70
N LYS A 222 2.20 -13.74 -16.66
CA LYS A 222 2.12 -15.20 -16.48
C LYS A 222 2.91 -15.93 -17.55
N ASP A 223 2.75 -15.52 -18.82
CA ASP A 223 3.35 -16.17 -19.99
C ASP A 223 4.90 -16.00 -20.02
N GLN A 224 5.46 -15.10 -19.17
CA GLN A 224 6.92 -14.98 -19.03
C GLN A 224 7.61 -16.14 -18.28
N GLY A 225 6.86 -17.03 -17.62
CA GLY A 225 7.43 -18.18 -16.90
C GLY A 225 8.36 -17.79 -15.73
N LEU A 226 8.05 -16.72 -15.01
CA LEU A 226 8.90 -16.14 -13.97
C LEU A 226 9.03 -17.03 -12.72
N ASP A 227 10.23 -17.09 -12.13
CA ASP A 227 10.49 -17.72 -10.82
C ASP A 227 10.31 -16.71 -9.67
N LEU A 228 9.13 -16.10 -9.61
CA LEU A 228 8.74 -15.11 -8.60
C LEU A 228 7.31 -15.36 -8.13
N ARG A 229 7.06 -15.25 -6.82
CA ARG A 229 5.69 -15.10 -6.34
C ARG A 229 5.17 -13.70 -6.69
N ILE A 230 3.98 -13.64 -7.23
CA ILE A 230 3.31 -12.38 -7.58
C ILE A 230 2.17 -12.14 -6.58
N ARG A 231 2.16 -10.99 -5.97
CA ARG A 231 1.09 -10.54 -5.08
C ARG A 231 0.47 -9.25 -5.60
N LEU A 232 -0.83 -9.15 -5.48
CA LEU A 232 -1.57 -7.95 -5.87
C LEU A 232 -1.82 -7.05 -4.67
N SER A 233 -1.76 -5.73 -4.86
CA SER A 233 -2.28 -4.78 -3.88
C SER A 233 -3.82 -4.67 -4.00
N SER A 234 -4.41 -3.65 -3.37
CA SER A 234 -5.87 -3.53 -3.29
C SER A 234 -6.55 -3.40 -4.65
N MET A 235 -7.68 -4.12 -4.82
CA MET A 235 -8.55 -4.13 -5.99
C MET A 235 -9.95 -3.63 -5.63
N ASN A 236 -10.64 -3.01 -6.58
CA ASN A 236 -12.06 -2.71 -6.42
C ASN A 236 -12.92 -3.94 -6.77
N PRO A 237 -14.06 -4.14 -6.09
CA PRO A 237 -14.99 -5.22 -6.47
C PRO A 237 -15.42 -5.18 -7.95
N ALA A 238 -15.61 -3.98 -8.53
CA ALA A 238 -16.01 -3.83 -9.93
C ALA A 238 -15.02 -4.43 -10.95
N GLU A 239 -13.77 -4.65 -10.55
CA GLU A 239 -12.68 -5.07 -11.42
C GLU A 239 -12.39 -6.57 -11.33
N ILE A 240 -13.02 -7.24 -10.36
CA ILE A 240 -12.85 -8.67 -10.11
C ILE A 240 -13.99 -9.40 -10.81
N ASN A 241 -13.69 -10.00 -11.96
CA ASN A 241 -14.62 -10.83 -12.72
C ASN A 241 -14.17 -12.29 -12.71
N TYR A 242 -14.97 -13.17 -13.32
CA TYR A 242 -14.67 -14.59 -13.43
C TYR A 242 -13.29 -14.89 -14.02
N GLN A 243 -12.93 -14.24 -15.14
CA GLN A 243 -11.64 -14.44 -15.78
C GLN A 243 -10.45 -14.01 -14.89
N PHE A 244 -10.66 -13.01 -14.05
CA PHE A 244 -9.65 -12.60 -13.06
C PHE A 244 -9.49 -13.67 -11.98
N ILE A 245 -10.58 -14.29 -11.52
CA ILE A 245 -10.54 -15.37 -10.53
C ILE A 245 -9.88 -16.62 -11.09
N GLU A 246 -10.12 -16.96 -12.36
CA GLU A 246 -9.46 -18.09 -13.05
C GLU A 246 -7.94 -17.99 -13.09
N LEU A 247 -7.36 -16.79 -13.01
CA LEU A 247 -5.90 -16.67 -12.95
C LEU A 247 -5.30 -17.38 -11.74
N PHE A 248 -6.00 -17.43 -10.61
CA PHE A 248 -5.52 -18.11 -9.42
C PHE A 248 -5.53 -19.64 -9.54
N GLU A 249 -6.35 -20.20 -10.43
CA GLU A 249 -6.34 -21.65 -10.74
C GLU A 249 -5.14 -22.02 -11.61
N ASN A 250 -4.85 -21.18 -12.57
CA ASN A 250 -3.95 -21.49 -13.68
C ASN A 250 -2.56 -20.84 -13.55
N TRP A 251 -2.27 -20.18 -12.41
CA TRP A 251 -1.00 -19.50 -12.17
C TRP A 251 -0.51 -19.70 -10.73
N PRO A 252 0.24 -20.78 -10.46
CA PRO A 252 0.70 -21.13 -9.11
C PRO A 252 1.54 -20.04 -8.42
N ASN A 253 2.21 -19.20 -9.22
CA ASN A 253 3.02 -18.11 -8.67
C ASN A 253 2.18 -16.90 -8.21
N LEU A 254 0.91 -16.82 -8.59
CA LEU A 254 0.00 -15.80 -8.11
C LEU A 254 -0.48 -16.14 -6.70
N CYS A 255 -0.10 -15.33 -5.74
CA CYS A 255 -0.43 -15.55 -4.33
C CYS A 255 -1.96 -15.59 -4.10
N PRO A 256 -2.52 -16.64 -3.44
CA PRO A 256 -3.94 -16.76 -3.16
C PRO A 256 -4.39 -15.77 -2.07
N HIS A 257 -4.31 -14.51 -2.39
CA HIS A 257 -4.60 -13.38 -1.53
C HIS A 257 -5.09 -12.19 -2.34
N LEU A 258 -6.20 -11.60 -1.93
CA LEU A 258 -6.67 -10.30 -2.43
C LEU A 258 -7.02 -9.37 -1.28
N HIS A 259 -6.72 -8.10 -1.46
CA HIS A 259 -7.23 -7.03 -0.62
C HIS A 259 -8.28 -6.27 -1.40
N ILE A 260 -9.53 -6.22 -0.91
CA ILE A 260 -10.68 -5.68 -1.62
C ILE A 260 -11.13 -4.37 -0.97
N SER A 261 -11.19 -3.29 -1.74
CA SER A 261 -11.59 -1.96 -1.26
C SER A 261 -13.11 -1.85 -1.13
N LEU A 262 -13.72 -2.58 -0.17
CA LEU A 262 -15.16 -2.60 0.08
C LEU A 262 -15.70 -1.24 0.53
N GLN A 263 -15.03 -0.56 1.43
CA GLN A 263 -15.35 0.73 2.04
C GLN A 263 -16.60 0.73 2.95
N SER A 264 -17.74 0.17 2.53
CA SER A 264 -18.98 0.05 3.32
C SER A 264 -19.80 -1.15 2.88
N GLY A 265 -20.53 -1.76 3.80
CA GLY A 265 -21.54 -2.79 3.53
C GLY A 265 -22.95 -2.23 3.36
N SER A 266 -23.10 -0.92 3.18
CA SER A 266 -24.38 -0.24 2.95
C SER A 266 -24.44 0.36 1.57
N GLU A 267 -25.41 -0.05 0.74
CA GLU A 267 -25.63 0.50 -0.61
C GLU A 267 -25.77 2.03 -0.60
N ASN A 268 -26.54 2.55 0.34
CA ASN A 268 -26.73 4.01 0.48
C ASN A 268 -25.38 4.73 0.70
N ILE A 269 -24.51 4.18 1.53
CA ILE A 269 -23.20 4.78 1.80
C ILE A 269 -22.26 4.59 0.60
N LEU A 270 -22.27 3.45 -0.08
CA LEU A 270 -21.48 3.22 -1.29
C LEU A 270 -21.86 4.22 -2.39
N GLN A 271 -23.14 4.48 -2.59
CA GLN A 271 -23.61 5.49 -3.55
C GLN A 271 -23.15 6.90 -3.17
N LYS A 272 -23.28 7.31 -1.89
CA LYS A 272 -22.76 8.59 -1.41
C LYS A 272 -21.24 8.71 -1.52
N MET A 273 -20.51 7.59 -1.42
CA MET A 273 -19.08 7.50 -1.65
C MET A 273 -18.70 7.59 -3.13
N GLY A 274 -19.66 7.38 -4.05
CA GLY A 274 -19.41 7.31 -5.50
C GLY A 274 -18.70 6.02 -5.90
N ARG A 275 -19.09 4.87 -5.27
CA ARG A 275 -18.51 3.56 -5.61
C ARG A 275 -19.30 2.88 -6.74
N PRO A 276 -18.61 2.34 -7.78
CA PRO A 276 -19.26 1.77 -8.97
C PRO A 276 -19.59 0.28 -8.83
N TYR A 277 -19.90 -0.20 -7.62
CA TYR A 277 -20.26 -1.59 -7.34
C TYR A 277 -21.29 -1.68 -6.21
N THR A 278 -21.95 -2.81 -6.12
CA THR A 278 -22.95 -3.14 -5.11
C THR A 278 -22.38 -4.06 -4.03
N VAL A 279 -23.08 -4.12 -2.89
CA VAL A 279 -22.77 -5.09 -1.81
C VAL A 279 -22.94 -6.53 -2.32
N ASP A 280 -23.93 -6.78 -3.19
CA ASP A 280 -24.16 -8.13 -3.74
C ASP A 280 -23.02 -8.55 -4.68
N LYS A 281 -22.44 -7.63 -5.47
CA LYS A 281 -21.24 -7.93 -6.26
C LYS A 281 -20.06 -8.32 -5.37
N PHE A 282 -19.88 -7.63 -4.25
CA PHE A 282 -18.85 -8.00 -3.28
C PHE A 282 -19.09 -9.41 -2.68
N LYS A 283 -20.34 -9.73 -2.30
CA LYS A 283 -20.70 -11.08 -1.79
C LYS A 283 -20.38 -12.16 -2.82
N GLU A 284 -20.83 -11.97 -4.06
CA GLU A 284 -20.56 -12.88 -5.18
C GLU A 284 -19.08 -13.22 -5.29
N ILE A 285 -18.21 -12.19 -5.34
CA ILE A 285 -16.77 -12.35 -5.46
C ILE A 285 -16.19 -13.13 -4.26
N VAL A 286 -16.56 -12.76 -3.05
CA VAL A 286 -16.05 -13.40 -1.84
C VAL A 286 -16.45 -14.87 -1.77
N LEU A 287 -17.70 -15.19 -2.10
CA LEU A 287 -18.21 -16.56 -2.08
C LEU A 287 -17.60 -17.40 -3.18
N ASP A 288 -17.45 -16.88 -4.42
CA ASP A 288 -16.81 -17.59 -5.51
C ASP A 288 -15.33 -17.89 -5.21
N LEU A 289 -14.57 -16.90 -4.71
CA LEU A 289 -13.19 -17.10 -4.30
C LEU A 289 -13.07 -18.18 -3.22
N LYS A 290 -13.94 -18.20 -2.22
CA LYS A 290 -13.89 -19.18 -1.14
C LYS A 290 -14.39 -20.57 -1.54
N TYR A 291 -15.34 -20.65 -2.46
CA TYR A 291 -15.80 -21.91 -3.03
C TYR A 291 -14.68 -22.62 -3.81
N ARG A 292 -14.00 -21.87 -4.70
CA ARG A 292 -12.88 -22.40 -5.51
C ARG A 292 -11.61 -22.61 -4.71
N PHE A 293 -11.32 -21.71 -3.79
CA PHE A 293 -10.06 -21.68 -3.01
C PHE A 293 -10.37 -21.55 -1.51
N PRO A 294 -10.69 -22.62 -0.78
CA PRO A 294 -11.12 -22.54 0.62
C PRO A 294 -10.18 -21.76 1.55
N TYR A 295 -8.89 -21.79 1.24
CA TYR A 295 -7.82 -21.16 2.05
C TYR A 295 -7.36 -19.80 1.50
N PHE A 296 -8.05 -19.25 0.54
CA PHE A 296 -7.76 -17.93 -0.01
C PHE A 296 -7.90 -16.84 1.05
N ALA A 297 -6.93 -15.95 1.14
CA ALA A 297 -7.00 -14.82 2.06
C ALA A 297 -7.69 -13.62 1.42
N ILE A 298 -8.75 -13.14 2.06
CA ILE A 298 -9.51 -11.97 1.62
C ILE A 298 -9.42 -10.89 2.71
N GLY A 299 -8.66 -9.83 2.42
CA GLY A 299 -8.63 -8.62 3.23
C GLY A 299 -9.63 -7.58 2.71
N VAL A 300 -10.17 -6.74 3.59
CA VAL A 300 -11.09 -5.66 3.18
C VAL A 300 -10.76 -4.33 3.85
N ASP A 301 -10.92 -3.23 3.10
CA ASP A 301 -10.90 -1.87 3.66
C ASP A 301 -12.32 -1.42 4.03
N ILE A 302 -12.48 -0.81 5.21
CA ILE A 302 -13.75 -0.28 5.71
C ILE A 302 -13.53 1.13 6.24
N ILE A 303 -14.37 2.08 5.83
CA ILE A 303 -14.43 3.44 6.36
C ILE A 303 -15.63 3.57 7.27
N VAL A 304 -15.41 4.01 8.51
CA VAL A 304 -16.43 4.18 9.55
C VAL A 304 -16.67 5.67 9.80
N GLY A 305 -17.94 6.05 9.88
CA GLY A 305 -18.32 7.43 10.18
C GLY A 305 -18.31 8.35 8.95
N PHE A 306 -18.53 7.79 7.77
CA PHE A 306 -18.77 8.59 6.56
C PHE A 306 -20.00 9.50 6.78
N PRO A 307 -20.02 10.76 6.26
CA PRO A 307 -21.14 11.65 6.43
C PRO A 307 -22.49 11.05 6.00
N GLY A 308 -23.46 11.07 6.90
CA GLY A 308 -24.77 10.43 6.70
C GLY A 308 -24.78 8.91 6.99
N GLU A 309 -23.74 8.33 7.58
CA GLU A 309 -23.76 6.95 8.06
C GLU A 309 -24.60 6.82 9.33
N THR A 310 -25.84 6.35 9.19
CA THR A 310 -26.74 6.05 10.32
C THR A 310 -26.30 4.79 11.05
N GLU A 311 -26.93 4.47 12.21
CA GLU A 311 -26.70 3.20 12.91
C GLU A 311 -27.11 2.01 12.04
N ARG A 312 -28.21 2.12 11.29
CA ARG A 312 -28.65 1.09 10.35
C ARG A 312 -27.58 0.80 9.27
N ASN A 313 -26.97 1.84 8.70
CA ASN A 313 -25.91 1.67 7.69
C ASN A 313 -24.66 1.00 8.28
N PHE A 314 -24.29 1.39 9.51
CA PHE A 314 -23.19 0.73 10.23
C PHE A 314 -23.46 -0.74 10.50
N LEU A 315 -24.66 -1.07 10.99
CA LEU A 315 -25.06 -2.47 11.25
C LEU A 315 -25.08 -3.32 9.97
N GLN A 316 -25.48 -2.75 8.81
CA GLN A 316 -25.37 -3.44 7.54
C GLN A 316 -23.92 -3.82 7.24
N THR A 317 -22.97 -2.89 7.44
CA THR A 317 -21.53 -3.16 7.26
C THR A 317 -21.02 -4.21 8.24
N TYR A 318 -21.39 -4.08 9.54
CA TYR A 318 -20.96 -4.99 10.58
C TYR A 318 -21.46 -6.44 10.32
N ASN A 319 -22.76 -6.59 9.99
CA ASN A 319 -23.36 -7.89 9.72
C ASN A 319 -22.79 -8.52 8.44
N LEU A 320 -22.60 -7.74 7.37
CA LEU A 320 -21.94 -8.22 6.16
C LEU A 320 -20.56 -8.83 6.47
N ILE A 321 -19.71 -8.13 7.22
CA ILE A 321 -18.38 -8.64 7.58
C ILE A 321 -18.48 -9.85 8.50
N LYS A 322 -19.44 -9.88 9.42
CA LYS A 322 -19.68 -11.02 10.31
C LYS A 322 -20.02 -12.28 9.52
N GLU A 323 -20.89 -12.17 8.54
CA GLU A 323 -21.41 -13.28 7.72
C GLU A 323 -20.42 -13.74 6.65
N MET A 324 -19.74 -12.81 5.96
CA MET A 324 -18.86 -13.16 4.86
C MET A 324 -17.53 -13.79 5.35
N PRO A 325 -16.97 -14.76 4.60
CA PRO A 325 -15.73 -15.45 4.94
C PRO A 325 -14.48 -14.61 4.61
N VAL A 326 -14.44 -13.36 5.06
CA VAL A 326 -13.26 -12.50 4.97
C VAL A 326 -12.23 -12.88 6.02
N SER A 327 -10.96 -12.77 5.71
CA SER A 327 -9.85 -13.17 6.57
C SER A 327 -9.44 -12.09 7.55
N TYR A 328 -9.50 -10.82 7.14
CA TYR A 328 -9.13 -9.67 7.96
C TYR A 328 -9.68 -8.35 7.41
N CYS A 329 -9.70 -7.32 8.25
CA CYS A 329 -10.18 -5.99 7.88
C CYS A 329 -9.15 -4.91 8.23
N HIS A 330 -9.01 -3.91 7.35
CA HIS A 330 -8.41 -2.62 7.68
C HIS A 330 -9.52 -1.61 7.93
N ILE A 331 -9.60 -1.11 9.15
CA ILE A 331 -10.68 -0.24 9.61
C ILE A 331 -10.16 1.18 9.77
N PHE A 332 -10.73 2.10 9.00
CA PHE A 332 -10.39 3.51 8.97
C PHE A 332 -11.54 4.34 9.51
N SER A 333 -11.22 5.26 10.42
CA SER A 333 -12.16 6.35 10.71
C SER A 333 -12.23 7.29 9.53
N TYR A 334 -13.43 7.71 9.14
CA TYR A 334 -13.59 8.75 8.14
C TYR A 334 -12.78 10.00 8.52
N SER A 335 -12.22 10.63 7.52
CA SER A 335 -11.36 11.79 7.70
C SER A 335 -11.69 12.84 6.63
N ASP A 336 -12.19 13.99 7.04
CA ASP A 336 -12.43 15.11 6.12
C ASP A 336 -11.15 15.50 5.38
N ARG A 337 -11.24 15.54 4.05
CA ARG A 337 -10.14 16.00 3.21
C ARG A 337 -10.54 17.28 2.50
N PRO A 338 -9.84 18.40 2.71
CA PRO A 338 -10.16 19.66 2.05
C PRO A 338 -10.23 19.48 0.53
N GLY A 339 -11.28 20.04 -0.08
CA GLY A 339 -11.51 19.96 -1.52
C GLY A 339 -12.36 18.76 -1.97
N THR A 340 -12.53 17.72 -1.15
CA THR A 340 -13.37 16.56 -1.47
C THR A 340 -14.86 16.87 -1.33
N LYS A 341 -15.70 16.14 -2.09
CA LYS A 341 -17.16 16.31 -2.04
C LYS A 341 -17.72 16.01 -0.64
N SER A 342 -17.25 14.93 0.02
CA SER A 342 -17.75 14.53 1.34
C SER A 342 -17.37 15.51 2.46
N ALA A 343 -16.28 16.28 2.30
CA ALA A 343 -15.92 17.30 3.28
C ALA A 343 -17.00 18.39 3.40
N LYS A 344 -17.76 18.64 2.32
CA LYS A 344 -18.84 19.62 2.26
C LYS A 344 -20.19 19.10 2.79
N MET A 345 -20.32 17.77 3.01
CA MET A 345 -21.55 17.17 3.54
C MET A 345 -21.78 17.58 4.99
N LYS A 346 -23.01 17.94 5.33
CA LYS A 346 -23.39 18.48 6.65
C LYS A 346 -23.59 17.39 7.73
N GLU A 347 -24.06 16.21 7.33
CA GLU A 347 -24.45 15.09 8.22
C GLU A 347 -23.23 14.36 8.81
N LYS A 348 -22.37 15.06 9.55
CA LYS A 348 -21.17 14.46 10.15
C LYS A 348 -21.54 13.55 11.31
N VAL A 349 -20.92 12.36 11.36
CA VAL A 349 -21.08 11.44 12.48
C VAL A 349 -20.24 11.92 13.67
N PRO A 350 -20.80 12.00 14.88
CA PRO A 350 -20.05 12.38 16.08
C PRO A 350 -18.84 11.47 16.34
N LEU A 351 -17.73 12.06 16.79
CA LEU A 351 -16.47 11.34 16.99
C LEU A 351 -16.61 10.15 17.97
N GLU A 352 -17.42 10.30 19.01
CA GLU A 352 -17.64 9.21 20.01
C GLU A 352 -18.37 8.02 19.39
N ILE A 353 -19.30 8.25 18.47
CA ILE A 353 -19.97 7.20 17.71
C ILE A 353 -18.98 6.51 16.80
N ILE A 354 -18.14 7.29 16.08
CA ILE A 354 -17.07 6.70 15.23
C ILE A 354 -16.13 5.81 16.04
N LYS A 355 -15.67 6.27 17.21
CA LYS A 355 -14.79 5.48 18.09
C LYS A 355 -15.45 4.17 18.53
N LYS A 356 -16.74 4.22 18.93
CA LYS A 356 -17.52 3.04 19.33
C LYS A 356 -17.62 2.03 18.18
N ARG A 357 -17.98 2.48 16.98
CA ARG A 357 -18.10 1.66 15.77
C ARG A 357 -16.77 1.03 15.36
N VAL A 358 -15.70 1.82 15.37
CA VAL A 358 -14.33 1.34 15.08
C VAL A 358 -13.90 0.27 16.08
N LYS A 359 -14.19 0.44 17.38
CA LYS A 359 -13.89 -0.57 18.41
C LYS A 359 -14.63 -1.88 18.14
N ALA A 360 -15.91 -1.82 17.78
CA ALA A 360 -16.72 -3.00 17.46
C ALA A 360 -16.16 -3.76 16.24
N LEU A 361 -15.85 -3.06 15.14
CA LEU A 361 -15.26 -3.69 13.95
C LEU A 361 -13.85 -4.23 14.19
N ARG A 362 -13.03 -3.58 15.01
CA ARG A 362 -11.70 -4.11 15.38
C ARG A 362 -11.80 -5.41 16.19
N GLN A 363 -12.83 -5.53 17.05
CA GLN A 363 -13.08 -6.80 17.74
C GLN A 363 -13.52 -7.89 16.77
N LEU A 364 -14.38 -7.54 15.80
CA LEU A 364 -14.79 -8.46 14.73
C LEU A 364 -13.59 -8.88 13.85
N ASP A 365 -12.70 -7.97 13.50
CA ASP A 365 -11.46 -8.27 12.76
C ASP A 365 -10.59 -9.29 13.51
N LYS A 366 -10.41 -9.12 14.83
CA LYS A 366 -9.68 -10.11 15.65
C LYS A 366 -10.29 -11.50 15.55
N ASN A 367 -11.61 -11.59 15.62
CA ASN A 367 -12.33 -12.86 15.52
C ASN A 367 -12.17 -13.49 14.12
N LYS A 368 -12.25 -12.66 13.05
CA LYS A 368 -12.06 -13.12 11.67
C LYS A 368 -10.64 -13.63 11.42
N ARG A 369 -9.61 -12.92 11.92
CA ARG A 369 -8.23 -13.40 11.86
C ARG A 369 -8.04 -14.72 12.57
N ALA A 370 -8.55 -14.84 13.80
CA ALA A 370 -8.47 -16.07 14.56
C ALA A 370 -9.15 -17.24 13.84
N GLN A 371 -10.35 -17.01 13.29
CA GLN A 371 -11.05 -18.00 12.48
C GLN A 371 -10.22 -18.43 11.27
N PHE A 372 -9.69 -17.46 10.49
CA PHE A 372 -8.86 -17.75 9.32
C PHE A 372 -7.58 -18.53 9.68
N PHE A 373 -6.94 -18.19 10.80
CA PHE A 373 -5.78 -18.96 11.27
C PHE A 373 -6.19 -20.39 11.63
N LYS A 374 -7.31 -20.57 12.37
CA LYS A 374 -7.82 -21.90 12.73
C LYS A 374 -8.11 -22.77 11.52
N GLU A 375 -8.70 -22.21 10.47
CA GLU A 375 -8.99 -22.91 9.20
C GLU A 375 -7.72 -23.36 8.47
N ASN A 376 -6.58 -22.73 8.74
CA ASN A 376 -5.30 -23.05 8.12
C ASN A 376 -4.41 -23.96 8.99
N MET A 377 -4.78 -24.29 10.22
CA MET A 377 -3.96 -25.17 11.08
C MET A 377 -3.78 -26.55 10.46
N GLY A 378 -2.59 -27.10 10.66
CA GLY A 378 -2.20 -28.42 10.12
C GLY A 378 -1.78 -28.40 8.64
N ARG A 379 -2.03 -27.30 7.92
CA ARG A 379 -1.62 -27.15 6.51
C ARG A 379 -0.12 -26.92 6.37
N THR A 380 0.39 -27.36 5.24
CA THR A 380 1.73 -27.01 4.76
C THR A 380 1.64 -25.85 3.78
N VAL A 381 2.43 -24.80 4.02
CA VAL A 381 2.44 -23.53 3.26
C VAL A 381 3.86 -23.12 2.88
N GLN A 382 3.97 -22.29 1.86
CA GLN A 382 5.23 -21.69 1.41
C GLN A 382 5.45 -20.33 2.07
N VAL A 383 6.42 -20.22 2.96
CA VAL A 383 6.69 -19.00 3.74
C VAL A 383 7.92 -18.28 3.20
N LEU A 384 7.79 -17.02 2.78
CA LEU A 384 8.93 -16.14 2.53
C LEU A 384 9.44 -15.58 3.85
N ILE A 385 10.69 -15.87 4.20
CA ILE A 385 11.32 -15.37 5.43
C ILE A 385 11.71 -13.91 5.25
N GLU A 386 11.21 -13.05 6.13
CA GLU A 386 11.37 -11.59 6.01
C GLU A 386 12.26 -10.96 7.07
N GLN A 387 12.25 -11.51 8.27
CA GLN A 387 12.99 -10.94 9.40
C GLN A 387 13.25 -11.94 10.51
N LYS A 388 14.15 -11.58 11.43
CA LYS A 388 14.35 -12.27 12.71
C LYS A 388 13.85 -11.39 13.82
N VAL A 389 12.98 -11.92 14.68
CA VAL A 389 12.33 -11.20 15.79
C VAL A 389 12.31 -12.10 17.03
N ASP A 390 12.88 -11.62 18.12
CA ASP A 390 12.86 -12.29 19.44
C ASP A 390 13.28 -13.77 19.40
N GLY A 391 14.28 -14.10 18.60
CA GLY A 391 14.79 -15.47 18.44
C GLY A 391 14.07 -16.30 17.36
N PHE A 392 12.96 -15.80 16.82
CA PHE A 392 12.20 -16.47 15.77
C PHE A 392 12.57 -15.95 14.37
N SER A 393 12.51 -16.83 13.38
CA SER A 393 12.40 -16.47 11.97
C SER A 393 10.93 -16.17 11.68
N LYS A 394 10.64 -14.98 11.14
CA LYS A 394 9.28 -14.53 10.80
C LYS A 394 9.15 -14.27 9.30
N GLY A 395 8.04 -14.71 8.71
CA GLY A 395 7.73 -14.46 7.31
C GLY A 395 6.24 -14.49 7.01
N HIS A 396 5.88 -14.40 5.73
CA HIS A 396 4.49 -14.53 5.28
C HIS A 396 4.33 -15.70 4.31
N SER A 397 3.26 -16.44 4.51
CA SER A 397 2.83 -17.47 3.58
C SER A 397 2.28 -16.88 2.27
N GLU A 398 2.11 -17.73 1.27
CA GLU A 398 1.47 -17.35 0.00
C GLU A 398 0.08 -16.75 0.20
N ASN A 399 -0.71 -17.25 1.18
CA ASN A 399 -2.02 -16.70 1.56
C ASN A 399 -1.96 -15.66 2.70
N TYR A 400 -0.80 -15.01 2.86
CA TYR A 400 -0.62 -13.82 3.72
C TYR A 400 -0.73 -14.05 5.23
N ILE A 401 -0.56 -15.29 5.72
CA ILE A 401 -0.46 -15.58 7.15
C ILE A 401 0.93 -15.21 7.64
N SER A 402 1.02 -14.47 8.75
CA SER A 402 2.28 -14.22 9.47
C SER A 402 2.70 -15.51 10.18
N VAL A 403 3.87 -16.06 9.86
CA VAL A 403 4.37 -17.34 10.40
C VAL A 403 5.66 -17.12 11.16
N TYR A 404 5.72 -17.68 12.36
CA TYR A 404 6.88 -17.66 13.26
C TYR A 404 7.47 -19.07 13.38
N MET A 405 8.79 -19.20 13.38
CA MET A 405 9.50 -20.46 13.47
C MET A 405 10.74 -20.28 14.35
N GLU A 406 11.02 -21.26 15.22
CA GLU A 406 12.24 -21.28 16.05
C GLU A 406 13.50 -21.58 15.23
N GLU A 407 13.36 -22.34 14.14
CA GLU A 407 14.48 -22.70 13.30
C GLU A 407 15.13 -21.49 12.66
N LYS A 408 16.46 -21.45 12.73
CA LYS A 408 17.26 -20.41 12.08
C LYS A 408 17.26 -20.64 10.57
N THR A 409 16.62 -19.71 9.85
CA THR A 409 16.56 -19.71 8.39
C THR A 409 17.17 -18.42 7.84
N GLU A 410 17.56 -18.40 6.59
CA GLU A 410 18.05 -17.18 5.95
C GLU A 410 16.88 -16.27 5.52
N ILE A 411 17.10 -14.97 5.62
CA ILE A 411 16.15 -13.97 5.10
C ILE A 411 16.11 -14.07 3.58
N ASN A 412 14.92 -13.87 2.98
CA ASN A 412 14.66 -13.95 1.55
C ASN A 412 14.68 -15.39 0.98
N GLN A 413 14.52 -16.41 1.82
CA GLN A 413 14.23 -17.77 1.37
C GLN A 413 12.74 -18.05 1.44
N ILE A 414 12.24 -18.85 0.49
CA ILE A 414 10.91 -19.46 0.58
C ILE A 414 11.10 -20.86 1.11
N ILE A 415 10.46 -21.17 2.22
CA ILE A 415 10.54 -22.49 2.87
C ILE A 415 9.14 -23.08 3.09
N THR A 416 9.10 -24.40 3.06
CA THR A 416 7.89 -25.17 3.31
C THR A 416 7.68 -25.36 4.80
N VAL A 417 6.52 -24.91 5.34
CA VAL A 417 6.25 -24.88 6.79
C VAL A 417 4.88 -25.49 7.06
N LYS A 418 4.80 -26.40 8.04
CA LYS A 418 3.55 -26.89 8.59
C LYS A 418 3.06 -25.95 9.69
N LEU A 419 1.86 -25.41 9.57
CA LEU A 419 1.22 -24.54 10.56
C LEU A 419 0.75 -25.37 11.76
N ILE A 420 1.10 -24.97 12.99
CA ILE A 420 0.90 -25.78 14.19
C ILE A 420 -0.11 -25.15 15.15
N ASP A 421 0.11 -23.87 15.56
CA ASP A 421 -0.67 -23.23 16.60
C ASP A 421 -0.68 -21.72 16.47
N TYR A 422 -1.56 -21.04 17.21
CA TYR A 422 -1.55 -19.58 17.32
C TYR A 422 -0.29 -19.09 18.01
N PHE A 423 0.24 -17.99 17.51
CA PHE A 423 1.41 -17.36 18.12
C PHE A 423 1.43 -15.85 17.83
N HIS A 424 1.39 -15.04 18.89
CA HIS A 424 1.35 -13.58 18.79
C HIS A 424 0.26 -13.04 17.84
N ASP A 425 0.66 -12.36 16.77
CA ASP A 425 -0.20 -11.79 15.73
C ASP A 425 -0.31 -12.70 14.48
N GLY A 426 0.08 -13.97 14.61
CA GLY A 426 0.14 -14.95 13.53
C GLY A 426 0.04 -16.39 13.99
N VAL A 427 0.84 -17.25 13.38
CA VAL A 427 0.85 -18.70 13.59
C VAL A 427 2.28 -19.19 13.81
N TYR A 428 2.46 -20.09 14.76
CA TYR A 428 3.70 -20.87 14.91
C TYR A 428 3.70 -22.01 13.89
N GLY A 429 4.85 -22.20 13.22
CA GLY A 429 5.05 -23.26 12.26
C GLY A 429 6.37 -23.99 12.46
N LYS A 430 6.45 -25.22 11.94
CA LYS A 430 7.67 -26.02 11.86
C LYS A 430 8.05 -26.30 10.42
N ILE A 431 9.34 -26.25 10.12
CA ILE A 431 9.84 -26.57 8.77
C ILE A 431 9.40 -27.99 8.41
N HIS A 432 8.73 -28.11 7.30
CA HIS A 432 8.34 -29.40 6.74
C HIS A 432 9.48 -29.91 5.86
N ARG A 433 10.28 -30.82 6.42
CA ARG A 433 11.26 -31.59 5.65
C ARG A 433 10.50 -32.72 5.00
N GLY A 434 10.22 -32.63 3.69
CA GLY A 434 9.62 -33.74 2.95
C GLY A 434 10.34 -35.06 3.25
N LYS A 435 9.57 -36.14 3.33
CA LYS A 435 10.13 -37.50 3.41
C LYS A 435 10.75 -37.85 2.08
#